data_e0fd53491eea6d66ef7fbb161e0a9d4a
#
_entry.id   e0fd53491eea6d66ef7fbb161e0a9d4a
#
_cell.length_a   1.000
_cell.length_b   1.000
_cell.length_c   1.000
_cell.angle_alpha   90.00
_cell.angle_beta   90.00
_cell.angle_gamma   90.00
#
_symmetry.space_group_name_H-M   'P 1'
#
loop_
_entity.id
_entity.type
_entity.pdbx_description
1 polymer ?
#
loop_
_entity_poly.entity_id
_entity_poly.type
_entity_poly.pdbx_seq_one_letter_code
_entity_poly.pdbx_strand_id
1 'polypeptide(L)'
;RSDGSEQLVKIQASGSRIIPMDAAMIGDFNKGNSISQTAERTRLRGVRRLSERYLLRRERLHRILDILGFLPFHFAQDLDRHGKIVKGKEPKLAWRKNEAGQFEFIFQDSFKEMLEDFKLNHPNLITDDKKVPYDWTIYYLRKKGLTSKISKEELAWILLNFNQKRGYYQLRGEEEEENNNKLVEFYALKVVAVEDSGEKKGKDIWYNVHLENGWVYRRTSNIPLDWVGKTKEFIVTTDLEKDGTPKKDREGNVKRSFRAPKEDDWSLVKKKTEADIDQTHKTVGAYIYDTLLGNPSQKIRGRLVRTIERKYYKEELKQILEKQKE
;
A
#
# COMPACT_ATOMS: atom_id res chain seq x y z
N ARG A 1 -38.85 -15.63 -42.36
CA ARG A 1 -38.70 -16.82 -41.50
C ARG A 1 -39.86 -17.75 -41.76
N SER A 2 -39.64 -18.84 -42.47
CA SER A 2 -40.70 -19.83 -42.75
C SER A 2 -40.43 -21.16 -42.02
N ASP A 3 -39.25 -21.32 -41.45
CA ASP A 3 -38.79 -22.60 -40.89
C ASP A 3 -38.16 -22.50 -39.47
N GLY A 4 -38.24 -21.34 -38.85
CA GLY A 4 -37.59 -21.11 -37.56
C GLY A 4 -36.11 -20.86 -37.60
N SER A 5 -35.41 -20.97 -38.75
CA SER A 5 -34.00 -20.64 -38.88
C SER A 5 -33.80 -19.14 -39.06
N GLU A 6 -32.75 -18.61 -38.43
CA GLU A 6 -32.30 -17.21 -38.62
C GLU A 6 -31.45 -17.11 -39.88
N GLN A 7 -32.06 -16.70 -41.02
CA GLN A 7 -31.36 -16.42 -42.23
C GLN A 7 -31.31 -14.92 -42.53
N LEU A 8 -30.16 -14.44 -42.97
CA LEU A 8 -29.98 -13.08 -43.42
C LEU A 8 -30.66 -12.91 -44.81
N VAL A 9 -31.84 -12.29 -44.84
CA VAL A 9 -32.64 -12.18 -46.05
C VAL A 9 -32.29 -10.92 -46.84
N LYS A 10 -31.95 -9.81 -46.20
CA LYS A 10 -31.71 -8.52 -46.83
C LYS A 10 -30.93 -7.58 -45.95
N ILE A 11 -29.97 -6.88 -46.51
CA ILE A 11 -29.32 -5.72 -45.88
C ILE A 11 -30.21 -4.50 -46.12
N GLN A 12 -30.80 -3.95 -45.05
CA GLN A 12 -31.66 -2.78 -45.14
C GLN A 12 -30.89 -1.46 -45.18
N ALA A 13 -29.73 -1.42 -44.48
CA ALA A 13 -28.85 -0.25 -44.50
C ALA A 13 -27.39 -0.69 -44.29
N SER A 14 -26.47 -0.02 -44.89
CA SER A 14 -25.04 -0.13 -44.65
C SER A 14 -24.45 1.27 -44.45
N GLY A 15 -23.44 1.38 -43.61
CA GLY A 15 -22.74 2.62 -43.39
C GLY A 15 -21.28 2.37 -43.05
N SER A 16 -20.46 3.35 -43.28
CA SER A 16 -19.05 3.35 -42.92
C SER A 16 -18.77 4.44 -41.90
N ARG A 17 -17.88 4.15 -40.96
CA ARG A 17 -17.37 5.14 -39.99
C ARG A 17 -15.90 5.38 -40.26
N ILE A 18 -15.55 6.61 -40.54
CA ILE A 18 -14.16 7.02 -40.68
C ILE A 18 -13.59 7.25 -39.27
N ILE A 19 -12.53 6.54 -38.92
CA ILE A 19 -11.76 6.74 -37.69
C ILE A 19 -10.47 7.42 -38.11
N PRO A 20 -10.24 8.69 -37.73
CA PRO A 20 -8.99 9.38 -38.02
C PRO A 20 -7.85 8.70 -37.24
N MET A 21 -6.77 8.38 -37.96
CA MET A 21 -5.55 7.82 -37.39
C MET A 21 -4.39 8.78 -37.66
N ASP A 22 -3.53 8.96 -36.67
CA ASP A 22 -2.26 9.64 -36.84
C ASP A 22 -1.20 8.70 -37.48
N ALA A 23 -0.06 9.27 -37.91
CA ALA A 23 1.00 8.51 -38.57
C ALA A 23 1.58 7.38 -37.69
N ALA A 24 1.64 7.55 -36.37
CA ALA A 24 2.13 6.55 -35.47
C ALA A 24 1.17 5.36 -35.40
N MET A 25 -0.13 5.62 -35.32
CA MET A 25 -1.18 4.59 -35.33
C MET A 25 -1.23 3.81 -36.64
N ILE A 26 -1.03 4.48 -37.78
CA ILE A 26 -0.91 3.82 -39.10
C ILE A 26 0.33 2.92 -39.12
N GLY A 27 1.45 3.40 -38.58
CA GLY A 27 2.67 2.61 -38.45
C GLY A 27 2.49 1.35 -37.58
N ASP A 28 1.77 1.45 -36.47
CA ASP A 28 1.45 0.31 -35.61
C ASP A 28 0.47 -0.66 -36.27
N PHE A 29 -0.54 -0.15 -36.98
CA PHE A 29 -1.46 -0.98 -37.76
C PHE A 29 -0.71 -1.81 -38.81
N ASN A 30 0.19 -1.19 -39.57
CA ASN A 30 0.98 -1.85 -40.59
C ASN A 30 1.92 -2.92 -40.03
N LYS A 31 2.34 -2.80 -38.76
CA LYS A 31 3.14 -3.80 -38.02
C LYS A 31 2.29 -4.91 -37.38
N GLY A 32 0.96 -4.86 -37.53
CA GLY A 32 0.05 -5.79 -36.89
C GLY A 32 -0.16 -5.56 -35.40
N ASN A 33 0.27 -4.42 -34.87
CA ASN A 33 0.07 -4.07 -33.47
C ASN A 33 -1.39 -3.65 -33.20
N SER A 34 -1.85 -3.82 -31.97
CA SER A 34 -3.17 -3.34 -31.57
C SER A 34 -3.21 -1.82 -31.51
N ILE A 35 -4.13 -1.22 -32.28
CA ILE A 35 -4.37 0.24 -32.33
C ILE A 35 -5.62 0.68 -31.59
N SER A 36 -5.96 0.01 -30.50
CA SER A 36 -7.20 0.27 -29.77
C SER A 36 -7.17 1.59 -28.98
N GLN A 37 -7.58 2.70 -29.61
CA GLN A 37 -7.89 3.96 -28.91
C GLN A 37 -8.98 3.79 -27.83
N THR A 38 -9.88 2.83 -28.01
CA THR A 38 -10.96 2.54 -27.07
C THR A 38 -10.43 2.04 -25.75
N ALA A 39 -9.35 1.25 -25.72
CA ALA A 39 -8.75 0.75 -24.49
C ALA A 39 -8.25 1.90 -23.61
N GLU A 40 -7.51 2.86 -24.16
CA GLU A 40 -7.01 4.02 -23.43
C GLU A 40 -8.15 4.92 -22.92
N ARG A 41 -9.13 5.21 -23.78
CA ARG A 41 -10.33 5.98 -23.37
C ARG A 41 -11.11 5.27 -22.25
N THR A 42 -11.22 3.94 -22.31
CA THR A 42 -11.90 3.14 -21.27
C THR A 42 -11.12 3.18 -19.97
N ARG A 43 -9.79 3.06 -20.04
CA ARG A 43 -8.90 3.20 -18.87
C ARG A 43 -9.04 4.58 -18.22
N LEU A 44 -8.94 5.66 -18.99
CA LEU A 44 -9.08 7.03 -18.49
C LEU A 44 -10.48 7.30 -17.91
N ARG A 45 -11.53 6.79 -18.55
CA ARG A 45 -12.91 6.85 -18.01
C ARG A 45 -13.02 6.11 -16.68
N GLY A 46 -12.40 4.93 -16.56
CA GLY A 46 -12.33 4.17 -15.33
C GLY A 46 -11.67 4.94 -14.19
N VAL A 47 -10.50 5.53 -14.46
CA VAL A 47 -9.76 6.36 -13.50
C VAL A 47 -10.60 7.56 -13.05
N ARG A 48 -11.23 8.30 -13.97
CA ARG A 48 -12.10 9.43 -13.64
C ARG A 48 -13.26 8.99 -12.74
N ARG A 49 -13.99 7.93 -13.08
CA ARG A 49 -15.08 7.41 -12.27
C ARG A 49 -14.65 6.98 -10.86
N LEU A 50 -13.46 6.39 -10.72
CA LEU A 50 -12.90 6.04 -9.41
C LEU A 50 -12.62 7.29 -8.58
N SER A 51 -12.04 8.32 -9.18
CA SER A 51 -11.77 9.61 -8.53
C SER A 51 -13.07 10.31 -8.12
N GLU A 52 -14.05 10.42 -9.01
CA GLU A 52 -15.36 11.04 -8.71
C GLU A 52 -16.08 10.31 -7.55
N ARG A 53 -16.06 8.96 -7.55
CA ARG A 53 -16.63 8.18 -6.45
C ARG A 53 -15.89 8.36 -5.13
N TYR A 54 -14.56 8.53 -5.18
CA TYR A 54 -13.77 8.84 -3.98
C TYR A 54 -14.15 10.20 -3.41
N LEU A 55 -14.19 11.25 -4.25
CA LEU A 55 -14.57 12.60 -3.84
C LEU A 55 -15.97 12.63 -3.26
N LEU A 56 -16.96 12.03 -3.94
CA LEU A 56 -18.33 11.99 -3.46
C LEU A 56 -18.47 11.30 -2.09
N ARG A 57 -17.75 10.21 -1.85
CA ARG A 57 -17.76 9.55 -0.53
C ARG A 57 -17.12 10.42 0.54
N ARG A 58 -16.02 11.09 0.21
CA ARG A 58 -15.33 12.01 1.11
C ARG A 58 -16.24 13.18 1.50
N GLU A 59 -16.87 13.80 0.54
CA GLU A 59 -17.80 14.91 0.76
C GLU A 59 -18.99 14.49 1.65
N ARG A 60 -19.59 13.35 1.37
CA ARG A 60 -20.68 12.82 2.22
C ARG A 60 -20.22 12.52 3.64
N LEU A 61 -19.01 11.96 3.80
CA LEU A 61 -18.44 11.69 5.12
C LEU A 61 -18.14 13.01 5.86
N HIS A 62 -17.55 14.00 5.22
CA HIS A 62 -17.35 15.34 5.80
C HIS A 62 -18.67 15.91 6.32
N ARG A 63 -19.71 15.91 5.49
CA ARG A 63 -21.03 16.44 5.88
C ARG A 63 -21.62 15.71 7.10
N ILE A 64 -21.52 14.38 7.15
CA ILE A 64 -22.02 13.62 8.29
C ILE A 64 -21.23 13.96 9.56
N LEU A 65 -19.92 13.98 9.47
CA LEU A 65 -19.05 14.28 10.60
C LEU A 65 -19.22 15.73 11.09
N ASP A 66 -19.47 16.66 10.20
CA ASP A 66 -19.75 18.07 10.53
C ASP A 66 -21.08 18.20 11.29
N ILE A 67 -22.17 17.62 10.76
CA ILE A 67 -23.49 17.61 11.43
C ILE A 67 -23.42 16.98 12.82
N LEU A 68 -22.63 15.94 13.00
CA LEU A 68 -22.43 15.26 14.29
C LEU A 68 -21.47 16.01 15.24
N GLY A 69 -20.82 17.09 14.79
CA GLY A 69 -19.83 17.82 15.57
C GLY A 69 -18.56 17.02 15.86
N PHE A 70 -18.11 16.22 14.90
CA PHE A 70 -16.91 15.41 15.02
C PHE A 70 -15.70 16.06 14.36
N LEU A 71 -15.93 17.03 13.45
CA LEU A 71 -14.84 17.71 12.78
C LEU A 71 -14.26 18.83 13.64
N PRO A 72 -12.92 18.99 13.67
CA PRO A 72 -12.31 20.17 14.26
C PRO A 72 -12.81 21.46 13.58
N PHE A 73 -13.03 22.50 14.38
CA PHE A 73 -13.61 23.77 13.91
C PHE A 73 -12.86 24.36 12.70
N HIS A 74 -11.53 24.39 12.75
CA HIS A 74 -10.70 24.94 11.66
C HIS A 74 -10.86 24.15 10.34
N PHE A 75 -11.27 22.87 10.40
CA PHE A 75 -11.53 22.06 9.21
C PHE A 75 -12.97 22.25 8.73
N ALA A 76 -13.93 22.25 9.66
CA ALA A 76 -15.35 22.38 9.36
C ALA A 76 -15.68 23.73 8.67
N GLN A 77 -15.07 24.84 9.12
CA GLN A 77 -15.31 26.17 8.52
C GLN A 77 -14.88 26.30 7.05
N ASP A 78 -14.00 25.43 6.57
CA ASP A 78 -13.55 25.40 5.18
C ASP A 78 -14.38 24.45 4.30
N LEU A 79 -15.49 23.92 4.83
CA LEU A 79 -16.45 23.11 4.11
C LEU A 79 -17.72 23.88 3.73
N ASP A 80 -18.29 23.56 2.59
CA ASP A 80 -19.62 24.03 2.21
C ASP A 80 -20.73 23.15 2.84
N ARG A 81 -21.99 23.55 2.68
CA ARG A 81 -23.17 22.80 3.17
C ARG A 81 -23.29 21.36 2.66
N HIS A 82 -22.53 21.00 1.63
CA HIS A 82 -22.50 19.65 1.05
C HIS A 82 -21.28 18.83 1.48
N GLY A 83 -20.41 19.39 2.32
CA GLY A 83 -19.16 18.76 2.78
C GLY A 83 -18.02 18.86 1.76
N LYS A 84 -18.15 19.73 0.73
CA LYS A 84 -17.06 20.02 -0.19
C LYS A 84 -16.14 21.05 0.41
N ILE A 85 -14.85 20.90 0.13
CA ILE A 85 -13.86 21.93 0.48
C ILE A 85 -14.12 23.15 -0.40
N VAL A 86 -14.24 24.31 0.24
CA VAL A 86 -14.44 25.59 -0.43
C VAL A 86 -13.27 25.85 -1.38
N LYS A 87 -13.57 26.40 -2.57
CA LYS A 87 -12.56 26.68 -3.60
C LYS A 87 -11.43 27.57 -3.07
N GLY A 88 -10.19 27.15 -3.29
CA GLY A 88 -9.00 27.86 -2.81
C GLY A 88 -8.59 27.53 -1.38
N LYS A 89 -9.35 26.69 -0.68
CA LYS A 89 -8.99 26.17 0.63
C LYS A 89 -8.40 24.78 0.51
N GLU A 90 -7.43 24.47 1.36
CA GLU A 90 -6.81 23.14 1.47
C GLU A 90 -6.68 22.75 2.95
N PRO A 91 -7.81 22.57 3.66
CA PRO A 91 -7.76 22.26 5.06
C PRO A 91 -7.15 20.87 5.30
N LYS A 92 -6.32 20.77 6.34
CA LYS A 92 -5.80 19.50 6.83
C LYS A 92 -6.44 19.21 8.18
N LEU A 93 -7.11 18.07 8.34
CA LEU A 93 -7.83 17.79 9.57
C LEU A 93 -6.90 17.79 10.80
N ALA A 94 -5.75 17.14 10.72
CA ALA A 94 -4.80 17.02 11.82
C ALA A 94 -3.90 18.24 12.03
N TRP A 95 -4.05 19.27 11.21
CA TRP A 95 -3.17 20.47 11.22
C TRP A 95 -3.98 21.74 11.12
N ARG A 96 -3.84 22.62 12.07
CA ARG A 96 -4.41 23.97 12.00
C ARG A 96 -3.31 25.01 11.80
N LYS A 97 -3.65 26.14 11.22
CA LYS A 97 -2.76 27.31 11.20
C LYS A 97 -2.96 28.07 12.51
N ASN A 98 -1.86 28.40 13.18
CA ASN A 98 -1.86 29.31 14.32
C ASN A 98 -1.94 30.78 13.84
N GLU A 99 -1.98 31.71 14.79
CA GLU A 99 -2.04 33.16 14.50
C GLU A 99 -0.82 33.65 13.70
N ALA A 100 0.33 33.01 13.84
CA ALA A 100 1.54 33.32 13.07
C ALA A 100 1.55 32.66 11.67
N GLY A 101 0.47 31.97 11.25
CA GLY A 101 0.36 31.28 9.96
C GLY A 101 1.13 29.96 9.86
N GLN A 102 1.73 29.48 10.95
CA GLN A 102 2.45 28.20 11.00
C GLN A 102 1.48 27.07 11.24
N PHE A 103 1.80 25.88 10.71
CA PHE A 103 1.01 24.67 10.95
C PHE A 103 1.34 24.05 12.31
N GLU A 104 0.29 23.84 13.11
CA GLU A 104 0.32 23.16 14.40
C GLU A 104 -0.45 21.85 14.30
N PHE A 105 0.13 20.75 14.83
CA PHE A 105 -0.53 19.45 14.90
C PHE A 105 -1.52 19.43 16.07
N ILE A 106 -2.79 19.14 15.82
CA ILE A 106 -3.84 19.26 16.85
C ILE A 106 -3.91 18.05 17.81
N PHE A 107 -3.38 16.88 17.44
CA PHE A 107 -3.37 15.67 18.25
C PHE A 107 -2.04 15.48 18.99
N GLN A 108 -1.54 16.54 19.62
CA GLN A 108 -0.24 16.54 20.31
C GLN A 108 -0.19 15.53 21.48
N ASP A 109 -1.30 15.39 22.22
CA ASP A 109 -1.34 14.49 23.38
C ASP A 109 -1.28 13.04 22.93
N SER A 110 -2.06 12.66 21.92
CA SER A 110 -2.01 11.31 21.33
C SER A 110 -0.66 11.03 20.67
N PHE A 111 0.01 12.05 20.14
CA PHE A 111 1.37 11.89 19.61
C PHE A 111 2.38 11.65 20.75
N LYS A 112 2.27 12.34 21.87
CA LYS A 112 3.11 12.11 23.06
C LYS A 112 2.89 10.71 23.62
N GLU A 113 1.62 10.29 23.80
CA GLU A 113 1.28 8.92 24.22
C GLU A 113 1.90 7.87 23.28
N MET A 114 1.81 8.09 21.97
CA MET A 114 2.45 7.23 20.98
C MET A 114 3.97 7.17 21.18
N LEU A 115 4.63 8.30 21.42
CA LEU A 115 6.08 8.33 21.64
C LEU A 115 6.48 7.56 22.91
N GLU A 116 5.67 7.63 23.97
CA GLU A 116 5.89 6.85 25.20
C GLU A 116 5.74 5.34 24.94
N ASP A 117 4.70 4.92 24.22
CA ASP A 117 4.52 3.53 23.80
C ASP A 117 5.70 3.05 22.93
N PHE A 118 6.18 3.87 22.00
CA PHE A 118 7.35 3.56 21.20
C PHE A 118 8.66 3.44 22.00
N LYS A 119 8.86 4.27 23.02
CA LYS A 119 10.02 4.16 23.90
C LYS A 119 10.07 2.82 24.61
N LEU A 120 8.92 2.25 24.95
CA LEU A 120 8.84 0.94 25.58
C LEU A 120 9.11 -0.20 24.58
N ASN A 121 8.47 -0.15 23.41
CA ASN A 121 8.47 -1.25 22.44
C ASN A 121 9.61 -1.17 21.41
N HIS A 122 10.04 0.04 21.07
CA HIS A 122 11.03 0.31 20.02
C HIS A 122 11.99 1.44 20.39
N PRO A 123 12.77 1.30 21.48
CA PRO A 123 13.61 2.40 22.01
C PRO A 123 14.63 2.93 20.99
N ASN A 124 15.11 2.08 20.08
CA ASN A 124 16.10 2.44 19.07
C ASN A 124 15.54 3.34 17.93
N LEU A 125 14.22 3.50 17.86
CA LEU A 125 13.57 4.38 16.87
C LEU A 125 13.41 5.82 17.36
N ILE A 126 13.41 6.02 18.67
CA ILE A 126 13.29 7.32 19.31
C ILE A 126 14.63 7.71 19.86
N THR A 127 15.44 8.31 19.02
CA THR A 127 16.69 8.97 19.39
C THR A 127 16.53 10.48 19.17
N ASP A 128 17.25 11.29 19.93
CA ASP A 128 17.14 12.76 19.89
C ASP A 128 17.34 13.33 18.47
N ASP A 129 18.09 12.62 17.62
CA ASP A 129 18.36 13.01 16.22
C ASP A 129 17.29 12.54 15.22
N LYS A 130 16.38 11.64 15.60
CA LYS A 130 15.37 11.07 14.70
C LYS A 130 13.99 11.59 15.02
N LYS A 131 13.49 12.48 14.17
CA LYS A 131 12.10 12.94 14.26
C LYS A 131 11.14 11.84 13.82
N VAL A 132 10.25 11.43 14.71
CA VAL A 132 9.14 10.53 14.38
C VAL A 132 8.06 11.33 13.64
N PRO A 133 7.57 10.84 12.47
CA PRO A 133 6.51 11.54 11.73
C PRO A 133 5.18 11.57 12.50
N TYR A 134 4.55 12.74 12.55
CA TYR A 134 3.21 12.90 13.14
C TYR A 134 2.16 12.00 12.47
N ASP A 135 2.31 11.68 11.19
CA ASP A 135 1.39 10.79 10.46
C ASP A 135 1.35 9.35 11.01
N TRP A 136 2.29 8.96 11.86
CA TRP A 136 2.25 7.65 12.52
C TRP A 136 1.18 7.59 13.62
N THR A 137 0.82 8.73 14.18
CA THR A 137 -0.22 8.84 15.22
C THR A 137 -1.55 8.21 14.79
N ILE A 138 -1.90 8.26 13.51
CA ILE A 138 -3.14 7.66 13.02
C ILE A 138 -3.20 6.14 13.24
N TYR A 139 -2.08 5.44 13.14
CA TYR A 139 -2.01 3.99 13.37
C TYR A 139 -2.04 3.66 14.86
N TYR A 140 -1.42 4.50 15.68
CA TYR A 140 -1.58 4.44 17.14
C TYR A 140 -3.03 4.62 17.56
N LEU A 141 -3.73 5.63 17.03
CA LEU A 141 -5.14 5.88 17.32
C LEU A 141 -6.05 4.73 16.86
N ARG A 142 -5.77 4.12 15.71
CA ARG A 142 -6.51 2.94 15.24
C ARG A 142 -6.33 1.75 16.18
N LYS A 143 -5.13 1.54 16.75
CA LYS A 143 -4.88 0.54 17.78
C LYS A 143 -5.56 0.90 19.10
N LYS A 144 -5.39 2.13 19.59
CA LYS A 144 -6.00 2.65 20.81
C LYS A 144 -7.53 2.56 20.77
N GLY A 145 -8.14 2.90 19.63
CA GLY A 145 -9.59 2.87 19.43
C GLY A 145 -10.23 1.49 19.50
N LEU A 146 -9.46 0.40 19.47
CA LEU A 146 -9.95 -0.97 19.68
C LEU A 146 -10.19 -1.29 21.16
N THR A 147 -9.51 -0.60 22.07
CA THR A 147 -9.52 -0.93 23.50
C THR A 147 -10.01 0.22 24.38
N SER A 148 -9.84 1.45 23.95
CA SER A 148 -10.11 2.65 24.74
C SER A 148 -10.98 3.64 23.97
N LYS A 149 -11.66 4.52 24.70
CA LYS A 149 -12.36 5.67 24.11
C LYS A 149 -11.35 6.66 23.51
N ILE A 150 -11.73 7.22 22.40
CA ILE A 150 -10.99 8.28 21.70
C ILE A 150 -11.90 9.50 21.53
N SER A 151 -11.32 10.67 21.29
CA SER A 151 -12.09 11.89 21.05
C SER A 151 -12.87 11.83 19.72
N LYS A 152 -13.91 12.66 19.61
CA LYS A 152 -14.71 12.76 18.37
C LYS A 152 -13.85 13.16 17.18
N GLU A 153 -12.91 14.07 17.38
CA GLU A 153 -11.99 14.56 16.35
C GLU A 153 -11.00 13.49 15.91
N GLU A 154 -10.46 12.70 16.84
CA GLU A 154 -9.61 11.54 16.55
C GLU A 154 -10.37 10.48 15.77
N LEU A 155 -11.63 10.20 16.16
CA LEU A 155 -12.48 9.26 15.43
C LEU A 155 -12.77 9.77 14.02
N ALA A 156 -13.02 11.08 13.83
CA ALA A 156 -13.18 11.67 12.51
C ALA A 156 -11.93 11.48 11.64
N TRP A 157 -10.74 11.65 12.22
CA TRP A 157 -9.49 11.41 11.50
C TRP A 157 -9.33 9.95 11.08
N ILE A 158 -9.65 9.01 11.97
CA ILE A 158 -9.67 7.58 11.66
C ILE A 158 -10.64 7.27 10.51
N LEU A 159 -11.87 7.77 10.56
CA LEU A 159 -12.89 7.53 9.53
C LEU A 159 -12.47 8.09 8.16
N LEU A 160 -11.87 9.27 8.13
CA LEU A 160 -11.32 9.84 6.90
C LEU A 160 -10.10 9.07 6.38
N ASN A 161 -9.26 8.53 7.26
CA ASN A 161 -8.17 7.65 6.88
C ASN A 161 -8.69 6.35 6.24
N PHE A 162 -9.73 5.74 6.81
CA PHE A 162 -10.39 4.58 6.19
C PHE A 162 -11.04 4.90 4.85
N ASN A 163 -11.62 6.09 4.68
CA ASN A 163 -12.15 6.51 3.39
C ASN A 163 -11.05 6.60 2.32
N GLN A 164 -9.86 7.04 2.69
CA GLN A 164 -8.70 7.14 1.81
C GLN A 164 -8.05 5.77 1.55
N LYS A 165 -7.87 4.95 2.60
CA LYS A 165 -7.16 3.66 2.57
C LYS A 165 -8.12 2.51 2.85
N ARG A 166 -9.03 2.23 1.91
CA ARG A 166 -10.14 1.27 2.13
C ARG A 166 -9.87 -0.16 1.69
N GLY A 167 -8.71 -0.45 1.17
CA GLY A 167 -8.43 -1.74 0.55
C GLY A 167 -9.12 -1.93 -0.82
N TYR A 168 -8.85 -3.06 -1.47
CA TYR A 168 -9.40 -3.41 -2.76
C TYR A 168 -10.42 -4.56 -2.60
N TYR A 169 -11.21 -4.84 -3.63
CA TYR A 169 -11.98 -6.07 -3.75
C TYR A 169 -11.23 -7.02 -4.68
N GLN A 170 -11.06 -8.24 -4.24
CA GLN A 170 -10.66 -9.33 -5.14
C GLN A 170 -11.88 -9.72 -5.97
N LEU A 171 -11.75 -9.66 -7.30
CA LEU A 171 -12.79 -10.14 -8.19
C LEU A 171 -12.67 -11.66 -8.29
N ARG A 172 -13.79 -12.36 -8.30
CA ARG A 172 -13.82 -13.81 -8.55
C ARG A 172 -13.23 -14.08 -9.94
N GLY A 173 -12.27 -14.99 -10.03
CA GLY A 173 -11.59 -15.35 -11.28
C GLY A 173 -10.32 -14.55 -11.57
N GLU A 174 -9.94 -13.57 -10.76
CA GLU A 174 -8.62 -12.92 -10.77
C GLU A 174 -7.67 -13.54 -9.74
N GLU A 175 -7.92 -14.78 -9.36
CA GLU A 175 -6.97 -15.55 -8.55
C GLU A 175 -5.73 -15.78 -9.43
N GLU A 176 -4.59 -15.17 -9.04
CA GLU A 176 -3.33 -15.51 -9.66
C GLU A 176 -3.13 -17.02 -9.53
N GLU A 177 -2.89 -17.72 -10.63
CA GLU A 177 -2.51 -19.13 -10.61
C GLU A 177 -1.34 -19.27 -9.65
N GLU A 178 -1.55 -19.98 -8.55
CA GLU A 178 -0.47 -20.30 -7.62
C GLU A 178 0.52 -21.17 -8.36
N ASN A 179 1.75 -20.68 -8.46
CA ASN A 179 2.81 -21.47 -9.08
C ASN A 179 3.25 -22.55 -8.09
N ASN A 180 2.55 -23.70 -8.15
CA ASN A 180 2.76 -24.83 -7.25
C ASN A 180 4.18 -25.42 -7.31
N ASN A 181 5.02 -24.99 -8.25
CA ASN A 181 6.40 -25.44 -8.40
C ASN A 181 7.41 -24.56 -7.63
N LYS A 182 6.96 -23.53 -6.92
CA LYS A 182 7.82 -22.60 -6.18
C LYS A 182 7.18 -22.19 -4.87
N LEU A 183 7.92 -22.36 -3.78
CA LEU A 183 7.60 -21.78 -2.49
C LEU A 183 8.28 -20.42 -2.36
N VAL A 184 7.50 -19.37 -2.08
CA VAL A 184 8.01 -18.01 -1.89
C VAL A 184 7.79 -17.59 -0.43
N GLU A 185 8.89 -17.29 0.24
CA GLU A 185 8.88 -16.89 1.65
C GLU A 185 9.60 -15.55 1.85
N PHE A 186 9.35 -14.91 2.98
CA PHE A 186 10.02 -13.69 3.37
C PHE A 186 10.88 -13.96 4.61
N TYR A 187 12.18 -13.67 4.50
CA TYR A 187 13.12 -13.83 5.60
C TYR A 187 13.63 -12.47 6.03
N ALA A 188 13.43 -12.14 7.30
CA ALA A 188 14.03 -10.96 7.92
C ALA A 188 15.37 -11.38 8.52
N LEU A 189 16.48 -10.94 7.93
CA LEU A 189 17.84 -11.36 8.30
C LEU A 189 18.67 -10.16 8.70
N LYS A 190 19.42 -10.30 9.80
CA LYS A 190 20.35 -9.27 10.28
C LYS A 190 21.60 -9.27 9.41
N VAL A 191 22.05 -8.09 9.03
CA VAL A 191 23.31 -7.90 8.31
C VAL A 191 24.46 -7.90 9.32
N VAL A 192 25.39 -8.84 9.16
CA VAL A 192 26.57 -8.99 10.04
C VAL A 192 27.74 -8.15 9.54
N ALA A 193 27.99 -8.18 8.23
CA ALA A 193 29.06 -7.42 7.61
C ALA A 193 28.69 -6.96 6.20
N VAL A 194 29.33 -5.90 5.74
CA VAL A 194 29.24 -5.40 4.35
C VAL A 194 30.66 -5.19 3.85
N GLU A 195 31.02 -5.84 2.77
CA GLU A 195 32.34 -5.79 2.16
C GLU A 195 32.25 -5.24 0.74
N ASP A 196 33.17 -4.35 0.39
CA ASP A 196 33.37 -3.92 -1.00
C ASP A 196 34.04 -5.05 -1.77
N SER A 197 33.41 -5.52 -2.85
CA SER A 197 34.01 -6.60 -3.68
C SER A 197 35.12 -6.11 -4.59
N GLY A 198 35.38 -4.79 -4.67
CA GLY A 198 36.35 -4.20 -5.61
C GLY A 198 35.86 -4.14 -7.06
N GLU A 199 34.71 -4.78 -7.38
CA GLU A 199 34.14 -4.78 -8.72
C GLU A 199 33.24 -3.55 -8.94
N LYS A 200 33.31 -2.94 -10.12
CA LYS A 200 32.51 -1.77 -10.51
C LYS A 200 31.55 -2.11 -11.64
N LYS A 201 30.34 -1.54 -11.57
CA LYS A 201 29.35 -1.55 -12.64
C LYS A 201 28.98 -0.11 -12.99
N GLY A 202 29.70 0.49 -13.91
CA GLY A 202 29.57 1.92 -14.20
C GLY A 202 30.01 2.77 -13.03
N LYS A 203 29.08 3.55 -12.45
CA LYS A 203 29.32 4.36 -11.24
C LYS A 203 29.09 3.61 -9.93
N ASP A 204 28.49 2.41 -10.00
CA ASP A 204 28.16 1.60 -8.84
C ASP A 204 29.28 0.64 -8.49
N ILE A 205 29.44 0.35 -7.20
CA ILE A 205 30.34 -0.64 -6.64
C ILE A 205 29.54 -1.86 -6.21
N TRP A 206 30.06 -3.06 -6.41
CA TRP A 206 29.49 -4.27 -5.88
C TRP A 206 29.86 -4.46 -4.41
N TYR A 207 28.85 -4.75 -3.59
CA TYR A 207 28.99 -5.09 -2.18
C TYR A 207 28.56 -6.52 -1.92
N ASN A 208 29.33 -7.25 -1.11
CA ASN A 208 28.95 -8.52 -0.51
C ASN A 208 28.38 -8.24 0.88
N VAL A 209 27.09 -8.54 1.06
CA VAL A 209 26.37 -8.33 2.33
C VAL A 209 26.24 -9.69 3.00
N HIS A 210 26.94 -9.89 4.12
CA HIS A 210 26.90 -11.12 4.90
C HIS A 210 25.73 -11.07 5.88
N LEU A 211 24.94 -12.13 5.89
CA LEU A 211 23.72 -12.27 6.69
C LEU A 211 23.95 -13.23 7.85
N GLU A 212 23.20 -13.08 8.94
CA GLU A 212 23.34 -13.87 10.17
C GLU A 212 23.21 -15.38 9.98
N ASN A 213 22.53 -15.82 8.91
CA ASN A 213 22.37 -17.23 8.56
C ASN A 213 23.49 -17.76 7.65
N GLY A 214 24.57 -17.02 7.45
CA GLY A 214 25.70 -17.37 6.60
C GLY A 214 25.51 -17.08 5.10
N TRP A 215 24.35 -16.58 4.68
CA TRP A 215 24.14 -16.22 3.27
C TRP A 215 24.85 -14.92 2.91
N VAL A 216 25.27 -14.83 1.65
CA VAL A 216 25.90 -13.61 1.08
C VAL A 216 24.99 -13.04 -0.02
N TYR A 217 24.53 -11.82 0.20
CA TYR A 217 23.73 -11.08 -0.78
C TYR A 217 24.59 -10.09 -1.54
N ARG A 218 24.66 -10.22 -2.87
CA ARG A 218 25.40 -9.27 -3.73
C ARG A 218 24.49 -8.15 -4.20
N ARG A 219 24.95 -6.92 -4.06
CA ARG A 219 24.23 -5.71 -4.47
C ARG A 219 25.16 -4.65 -5.01
N THR A 220 24.70 -3.88 -6.00
CA THR A 220 25.37 -2.66 -6.45
C THR A 220 24.84 -1.44 -5.72
N SER A 221 25.71 -0.49 -5.42
CA SER A 221 25.36 0.84 -4.87
C SER A 221 26.42 1.86 -5.26
N ASN A 222 25.98 3.09 -5.54
CA ASN A 222 26.86 4.25 -5.75
C ASN A 222 27.20 4.97 -4.44
N ILE A 223 26.60 4.53 -3.32
CA ILE A 223 26.82 5.07 -1.98
C ILE A 223 27.23 3.91 -1.07
N PRO A 224 28.13 4.10 -0.12
CA PRO A 224 28.47 3.09 0.87
C PRO A 224 27.21 2.56 1.57
N LEU A 225 27.13 1.24 1.71
CA LEU A 225 25.98 0.58 2.33
C LEU A 225 26.11 0.60 3.85
N ASP A 226 25.36 1.45 4.51
CA ASP A 226 25.21 1.46 5.98
C ASP A 226 24.12 0.45 6.42
N TRP A 227 24.42 -0.86 6.27
CA TRP A 227 23.48 -1.93 6.59
C TRP A 227 23.92 -2.80 7.77
N VAL A 228 25.15 -2.70 8.21
CA VAL A 228 25.69 -3.49 9.32
C VAL A 228 24.83 -3.31 10.57
N GLY A 229 24.46 -4.40 11.21
CA GLY A 229 23.59 -4.42 12.39
C GLY A 229 22.10 -4.22 12.11
N LYS A 230 21.70 -3.89 10.87
CA LYS A 230 20.29 -3.68 10.49
C LYS A 230 19.68 -4.97 9.97
N THR A 231 18.43 -5.24 10.36
CA THR A 231 17.65 -6.34 9.79
C THR A 231 17.08 -5.92 8.42
N LYS A 232 17.29 -6.76 7.41
CA LYS A 232 16.79 -6.59 6.05
C LYS A 232 15.87 -7.74 5.67
N GLU A 233 14.84 -7.44 4.91
CA GLU A 233 13.90 -8.44 4.42
C GLU A 233 14.31 -8.91 3.02
N PHE A 234 14.24 -10.23 2.80
CA PHE A 234 14.54 -10.88 1.53
C PHE A 234 13.38 -11.77 1.11
N ILE A 235 13.12 -11.79 -0.18
CA ILE A 235 12.22 -12.78 -0.81
C ILE A 235 13.07 -13.99 -1.15
N VAL A 236 12.76 -15.13 -0.53
CA VAL A 236 13.40 -16.41 -0.74
C VAL A 236 12.48 -17.27 -1.59
N THR A 237 12.97 -17.76 -2.72
CA THR A 237 12.24 -18.66 -3.61
C THR A 237 12.91 -20.03 -3.59
N THR A 238 12.18 -21.05 -3.18
CA THR A 238 12.60 -22.45 -3.18
C THR A 238 11.89 -23.16 -4.32
N ASP A 239 12.65 -23.78 -5.22
CA ASP A 239 12.07 -24.64 -6.27
C ASP A 239 11.53 -25.93 -5.63
N LEU A 240 10.32 -26.35 -6.03
CA LEU A 240 9.66 -27.55 -5.54
C LEU A 240 9.60 -28.63 -6.63
N GLU A 241 9.63 -29.87 -6.21
CA GLU A 241 9.28 -31.05 -7.02
C GLU A 241 7.74 -31.11 -7.19
N LYS A 242 7.26 -32.02 -8.03
CA LYS A 242 5.82 -32.23 -8.26
C LYS A 242 5.07 -32.69 -7.00
N ASP A 243 5.77 -33.34 -6.08
CA ASP A 243 5.24 -33.79 -4.79
C ASP A 243 5.29 -32.73 -3.68
N GLY A 244 5.74 -31.48 -4.00
CA GLY A 244 5.85 -30.38 -3.06
C GLY A 244 7.12 -30.38 -2.22
N THR A 245 8.04 -31.34 -2.42
CA THR A 245 9.32 -31.37 -1.71
C THR A 245 10.32 -30.36 -2.33
N PRO A 246 11.22 -29.76 -1.52
CA PRO A 246 12.24 -28.86 -2.06
C PRO A 246 13.22 -29.60 -3.02
N LYS A 247 13.42 -29.02 -4.21
CA LYS A 247 14.45 -29.50 -5.14
C LYS A 247 15.83 -29.33 -4.55
N LYS A 248 16.68 -30.37 -4.79
CA LYS A 248 18.09 -30.35 -4.41
C LYS A 248 18.97 -30.13 -5.65
N ASP A 249 20.10 -29.49 -5.44
CA ASP A 249 21.16 -29.38 -6.44
C ASP A 249 21.99 -30.68 -6.52
N ARG A 250 23.01 -30.67 -7.39
CA ARG A 250 23.92 -31.85 -7.55
C ARG A 250 24.74 -32.14 -6.30
N GLU A 251 24.84 -31.21 -5.38
CA GLU A 251 25.60 -31.32 -4.12
C GLU A 251 24.69 -31.72 -2.94
N GLY A 252 23.37 -31.91 -3.18
CA GLY A 252 22.39 -32.28 -2.17
C GLY A 252 21.79 -31.10 -1.39
N ASN A 253 22.18 -29.85 -1.69
CA ASN A 253 21.63 -28.66 -1.05
C ASN A 253 20.27 -28.26 -1.66
N VAL A 254 19.41 -27.66 -0.86
CA VAL A 254 18.12 -27.19 -1.34
C VAL A 254 18.33 -26.04 -2.31
N LYS A 255 17.79 -26.17 -3.52
CA LYS A 255 17.87 -25.15 -4.57
C LYS A 255 17.00 -23.94 -4.21
N ARG A 256 17.66 -22.91 -3.71
CA ARG A 256 17.05 -21.65 -3.31
C ARG A 256 17.68 -20.45 -4.04
N SER A 257 16.88 -19.45 -4.30
CA SER A 257 17.35 -18.12 -4.69
C SER A 257 16.76 -17.09 -3.75
N PHE A 258 17.51 -16.03 -3.47
CA PHE A 258 17.00 -14.95 -2.64
C PHE A 258 17.41 -13.59 -3.18
N ARG A 259 16.57 -12.60 -2.94
CA ARG A 259 16.76 -11.24 -3.39
C ARG A 259 16.04 -10.23 -2.49
N ALA A 260 16.48 -8.99 -2.51
CA ALA A 260 15.74 -7.92 -1.85
C ALA A 260 14.40 -7.65 -2.57
N PRO A 261 13.33 -7.30 -1.83
CA PRO A 261 12.05 -6.92 -2.41
C PRO A 261 12.18 -5.68 -3.30
N LYS A 262 11.46 -5.69 -4.43
CA LYS A 262 11.34 -4.58 -5.38
C LYS A 262 9.92 -3.99 -5.35
N GLU A 263 9.72 -2.86 -6.01
CA GLU A 263 8.38 -2.25 -6.09
C GLU A 263 7.37 -3.13 -6.84
N ASP A 264 7.85 -3.89 -7.81
CA ASP A 264 7.02 -4.78 -8.62
C ASP A 264 6.55 -6.02 -7.85
N ASP A 265 7.13 -6.29 -6.67
CA ASP A 265 6.72 -7.40 -5.78
C ASP A 265 5.48 -7.06 -4.93
N TRP A 266 4.70 -6.09 -5.34
CA TRP A 266 3.55 -5.62 -4.56
C TRP A 266 2.53 -6.73 -4.24
N SER A 267 2.31 -7.69 -5.14
CA SER A 267 1.37 -8.80 -4.91
C SER A 267 1.91 -9.77 -3.85
N LEU A 268 3.20 -10.11 -3.90
CA LEU A 268 3.85 -10.96 -2.90
C LEU A 268 3.85 -10.31 -1.51
N VAL A 269 4.22 -9.02 -1.43
CA VAL A 269 4.21 -8.28 -0.16
C VAL A 269 2.80 -8.15 0.40
N LYS A 270 1.79 -8.01 -0.46
CA LYS A 270 0.39 -8.02 -0.08
C LYS A 270 -0.02 -9.36 0.54
N LYS A 271 0.23 -10.49 -0.17
CA LYS A 271 -0.08 -11.84 0.33
C LYS A 271 0.60 -12.10 1.70
N LYS A 272 1.88 -11.72 1.83
CA LYS A 272 2.58 -11.79 3.13
C LYS A 272 1.88 -10.99 4.22
N THR A 273 1.53 -9.73 3.94
CA THR A 273 0.87 -8.86 4.92
C THR A 273 -0.48 -9.45 5.36
N GLU A 274 -1.26 -10.00 4.43
CA GLU A 274 -2.52 -10.65 4.71
C GLU A 274 -2.33 -11.91 5.57
N ALA A 275 -1.35 -12.75 5.23
CA ALA A 275 -1.01 -13.94 6.02
C ALA A 275 -0.52 -13.59 7.44
N ASP A 276 0.33 -12.57 7.57
CA ASP A 276 0.80 -12.09 8.88
C ASP A 276 -0.35 -11.58 9.75
N ILE A 277 -1.32 -10.86 9.17
CA ILE A 277 -2.52 -10.38 9.86
C ILE A 277 -3.38 -11.55 10.32
N ASP A 278 -3.63 -12.53 9.44
CA ASP A 278 -4.42 -13.71 9.76
C ASP A 278 -3.75 -14.55 10.87
N GLN A 279 -2.43 -14.71 10.81
CA GLN A 279 -1.66 -15.46 11.81
C GLN A 279 -1.61 -14.76 13.17
N THR A 280 -1.44 -13.43 13.17
CA THR A 280 -1.32 -12.65 14.40
C THR A 280 -2.66 -12.22 15.00
N HIS A 281 -3.76 -12.39 14.26
CA HIS A 281 -5.10 -11.90 14.61
C HIS A 281 -5.16 -10.40 14.93
N LYS A 282 -4.19 -9.63 14.42
CA LYS A 282 -4.16 -8.18 14.59
C LYS A 282 -5.04 -7.51 13.54
N THR A 283 -5.57 -6.34 13.88
CA THR A 283 -6.17 -5.46 12.88
C THR A 283 -5.08 -4.82 12.00
N VAL A 284 -5.48 -4.29 10.84
CA VAL A 284 -4.53 -3.66 9.90
C VAL A 284 -3.76 -2.52 10.56
N GLY A 285 -4.45 -1.65 11.31
CA GLY A 285 -3.82 -0.53 12.00
C GLY A 285 -2.84 -0.98 13.08
N ALA A 286 -3.23 -1.95 13.90
CA ALA A 286 -2.37 -2.51 14.94
C ALA A 286 -1.15 -3.24 14.33
N TYR A 287 -1.33 -4.00 13.25
CA TYR A 287 -0.22 -4.65 12.55
C TYR A 287 0.78 -3.64 11.98
N ILE A 288 0.28 -2.58 11.33
CA ILE A 288 1.15 -1.51 10.81
C ILE A 288 1.93 -0.86 11.94
N TYR A 289 1.26 -0.51 13.02
CA TYR A 289 1.85 0.16 14.16
C TYR A 289 2.92 -0.71 14.84
N ASP A 290 2.56 -1.94 15.21
CA ASP A 290 3.44 -2.82 15.99
C ASP A 290 4.60 -3.41 15.17
N THR A 291 4.39 -3.67 13.90
CA THR A 291 5.35 -4.43 13.08
C THR A 291 6.06 -3.54 12.07
N LEU A 292 5.30 -2.81 11.23
CA LEU A 292 5.89 -2.09 10.10
C LEU A 292 6.53 -0.77 10.52
N LEU A 293 5.93 -0.04 11.46
CA LEU A 293 6.53 1.19 11.99
C LEU A 293 7.75 0.88 12.86
N GLY A 294 7.71 -0.23 13.60
CA GLY A 294 8.83 -0.73 14.38
C GLY A 294 10.06 -1.15 13.56
N ASN A 295 9.87 -1.41 12.25
CA ASN A 295 10.97 -1.77 11.36
C ASN A 295 11.00 -0.89 10.09
N PRO A 296 11.60 0.32 10.13
CA PRO A 296 11.69 1.21 8.99
C PRO A 296 12.41 0.61 7.77
N SER A 297 13.18 -0.45 7.94
CA SER A 297 13.90 -1.12 6.86
C SER A 297 12.97 -1.94 5.94
N GLN A 298 11.76 -2.25 6.38
CA GLN A 298 10.74 -2.94 5.56
C GLN A 298 10.06 -2.02 4.53
N LYS A 299 10.41 -0.74 4.48
CA LYS A 299 9.90 0.17 3.45
C LYS A 299 10.42 -0.24 2.08
N ILE A 300 9.50 -0.41 1.13
CA ILE A 300 9.81 -0.60 -0.27
C ILE A 300 9.61 0.73 -0.98
N ARG A 301 10.69 1.34 -1.50
CA ARG A 301 10.70 2.64 -2.20
C ARG A 301 9.86 3.71 -1.49
N GLY A 302 10.04 3.86 -0.18
CA GLY A 302 9.34 4.84 0.65
C GLY A 302 7.87 4.52 0.98
N ARG A 303 7.31 3.44 0.46
CA ARG A 303 5.95 2.99 0.82
C ARG A 303 6.01 2.05 2.01
N LEU A 304 5.31 2.43 3.08
CA LEU A 304 5.30 1.66 4.32
C LEU A 304 4.41 0.42 4.24
N VAL A 305 3.27 0.55 3.56
CA VAL A 305 2.21 -0.46 3.55
C VAL A 305 1.65 -0.60 2.16
N ARG A 306 1.45 -1.84 1.73
CA ARG A 306 0.70 -2.14 0.52
C ARG A 306 -0.79 -2.19 0.80
N THR A 307 -1.59 -1.89 -0.22
CA THR A 307 -3.04 -2.03 -0.12
C THR A 307 -3.39 -3.51 -0.10
N ILE A 308 -4.08 -3.94 0.95
CA ILE A 308 -4.57 -5.30 1.15
C ILE A 308 -6.08 -5.39 0.93
N GLU A 309 -6.66 -6.58 1.03
CA GLU A 309 -8.07 -6.81 0.77
C GLU A 309 -8.95 -6.01 1.74
N ARG A 310 -10.09 -5.53 1.22
CA ARG A 310 -11.02 -4.67 1.96
C ARG A 310 -11.65 -5.32 3.17
N LYS A 311 -11.76 -6.66 3.21
CA LYS A 311 -12.34 -7.37 4.36
C LYS A 311 -11.63 -6.99 5.66
N TYR A 312 -10.30 -6.92 5.66
CA TYR A 312 -9.49 -6.56 6.83
C TYR A 312 -9.77 -5.14 7.34
N TYR A 313 -9.89 -4.17 6.42
CA TYR A 313 -10.22 -2.79 6.80
C TYR A 313 -11.65 -2.65 7.32
N LYS A 314 -12.60 -3.42 6.78
CA LYS A 314 -13.98 -3.41 7.24
C LYS A 314 -14.11 -4.00 8.65
N GLU A 315 -13.41 -5.10 8.91
CA GLU A 315 -13.42 -5.75 10.21
C GLU A 315 -12.83 -4.84 11.28
N GLU A 316 -11.67 -4.23 11.03
CA GLU A 316 -11.09 -3.27 11.94
C GLU A 316 -12.01 -2.08 12.22
N LEU A 317 -12.60 -1.50 11.16
CA LEU A 317 -13.53 -0.37 11.33
C LEU A 317 -14.74 -0.77 12.18
N LYS A 318 -15.28 -1.98 11.99
CA LYS A 318 -16.39 -2.50 12.77
C LYS A 318 -16.01 -2.61 14.24
N GLN A 319 -14.87 -3.22 14.56
CA GLN A 319 -14.37 -3.37 15.94
C GLN A 319 -14.15 -2.01 16.62
N ILE A 320 -13.54 -1.04 15.93
CA ILE A 320 -13.37 0.32 16.45
C ILE A 320 -14.73 0.94 16.76
N LEU A 321 -15.68 0.92 15.82
CA LEU A 321 -17.00 1.53 16.02
C LEU A 321 -17.82 0.86 17.13
N GLU A 322 -17.73 -0.47 17.26
CA GLU A 322 -18.37 -1.20 18.36
C GLU A 322 -17.82 -0.73 19.72
N LYS A 323 -16.47 -0.61 19.83
CA LYS A 323 -15.84 -0.11 21.06
C LYS A 323 -16.16 1.35 21.36
N GLN A 324 -16.27 2.19 20.35
CA GLN A 324 -16.61 3.61 20.55
C GLN A 324 -18.10 3.83 20.88
N LYS A 325 -18.98 2.86 20.60
CA LYS A 325 -20.40 2.91 20.96
C LYS A 325 -20.65 2.66 22.45
N GLU A 326 -19.88 1.76 23.08
CA GLU A 326 -19.94 1.50 24.52
C GLU A 326 -19.63 2.76 25.34
#